data_7e1e6b2dba6fec69f2da0d94167a919f
#
_entry.id   7e1e6b2dba6fec69f2da0d94167a919f
#
_cell.length_a   1.000
_cell.length_b   1.000
_cell.length_c   1.000
_cell.angle_alpha   90.00
_cell.angle_beta   90.00
_cell.angle_gamma   90.00
#
_symmetry.space_group_name_H-M   'P 1'
#
loop_
_entity.id
_entity.type
_entity.pdbx_description
1 polymer ?
#
loop_
_entity_poly.entity_id
_entity_poly.type
_entity_poly.pdbx_seq_one_letter_code
_entity_poly.pdbx_strand_id
1 'polypeptide(L)'
;ASLCEAVRQSGCCGMGGAGFPTHIKLNFDENKYKVDTLVINAAECEPYITSDYREMMENADDVMCGIKLVRDMLGLKKVVIGIEDNKPQAIKLMREKSADDESIEVKVLKSCYPQGAEKVIIFNATGRVVGEGQLPSDQGVIVMNVTTAGFIGEYSKTGMPLISKRITVDGDVVSTPCNVKVPIGTSAEDILKFGDCDKETVSYTHLRAHETPEHL
;
A
#
# COMPACT_ATOMS: atom_id res chain seq x y z
N ALA A 1 16.92 -1.49 -17.97
CA ALA A 1 15.60 -2.13 -17.91
C ALA A 1 14.54 -1.05 -17.68
N SER A 2 13.33 -1.20 -18.26
CA SER A 2 12.22 -0.31 -17.94
C SER A 2 11.79 -0.51 -16.48
N LEU A 3 11.11 0.48 -15.87
CA LEU A 3 10.55 0.33 -14.53
C LEU A 3 9.68 -0.94 -14.41
N CYS A 4 8.80 -1.14 -15.39
CA CYS A 4 7.91 -2.31 -15.40
C CYS A 4 8.67 -3.63 -15.39
N GLU A 5 9.77 -3.73 -16.14
CA GLU A 5 10.61 -4.94 -16.15
C GLU A 5 11.36 -5.14 -14.83
N ALA A 6 11.91 -4.08 -14.23
CA ALA A 6 12.55 -4.14 -12.92
C ALA A 6 11.55 -4.56 -11.83
N VAL A 7 10.35 -3.96 -11.82
CA VAL A 7 9.27 -4.31 -10.88
C VAL A 7 8.77 -5.75 -11.10
N ARG A 8 8.73 -6.24 -12.34
CA ARG A 8 8.40 -7.63 -12.64
C ARG A 8 9.43 -8.60 -12.09
N GLN A 9 10.72 -8.33 -12.33
CA GLN A 9 11.84 -9.14 -11.86
C GLN A 9 11.95 -9.16 -10.33
N SER A 10 11.57 -8.07 -9.67
CA SER A 10 11.54 -8.02 -8.20
C SER A 10 10.46 -8.91 -7.57
N GLY A 11 9.51 -9.43 -8.35
CA GLY A 11 8.36 -10.17 -7.82
C GLY A 11 7.33 -9.28 -7.10
N CYS A 12 7.40 -7.94 -7.26
CA CYS A 12 6.52 -7.00 -6.57
C CYS A 12 5.05 -7.22 -6.94
N CYS A 13 4.25 -7.49 -5.95
CA CYS A 13 2.79 -7.45 -6.02
C CYS A 13 2.23 -6.39 -5.07
N GLY A 14 0.99 -5.96 -5.30
CA GLY A 14 0.32 -4.97 -4.47
C GLY A 14 0.18 -5.46 -3.01
N MET A 15 0.73 -4.70 -2.07
CA MET A 15 0.75 -5.06 -0.65
C MET A 15 -0.44 -4.51 0.14
N GLY A 16 -1.34 -3.80 -0.51
CA GLY A 16 -2.61 -3.36 0.08
C GLY A 16 -3.68 -4.46 0.20
N GLY A 17 -3.33 -5.71 -0.11
CA GLY A 17 -4.10 -6.92 0.16
C GLY A 17 -4.58 -7.71 -1.05
N ALA A 18 -4.92 -7.08 -2.19
CA ALA A 18 -5.41 -7.79 -3.37
C ALA A 18 -4.31 -8.57 -4.13
N GLY A 19 -3.03 -8.35 -3.79
CA GLY A 19 -1.91 -9.07 -4.42
C GLY A 19 -1.76 -8.83 -5.93
N PHE A 20 -2.35 -7.77 -6.47
CA PHE A 20 -2.32 -7.50 -7.90
C PHE A 20 -0.89 -7.25 -8.39
N PRO A 21 -0.45 -7.86 -9.51
CA PRO A 21 0.90 -7.69 -10.02
C PRO A 21 1.21 -6.22 -10.35
N THR A 22 2.15 -5.63 -9.61
CA THR A 22 2.43 -4.18 -9.68
C THR A 22 2.91 -3.77 -11.07
N HIS A 23 3.73 -4.60 -11.75
CA HIS A 23 4.21 -4.31 -13.10
C HIS A 23 3.09 -4.19 -14.13
N ILE A 24 1.97 -4.91 -13.95
CA ILE A 24 0.79 -4.79 -14.83
C ILE A 24 0.09 -3.45 -14.58
N LYS A 25 -0.05 -3.06 -13.30
CA LYS A 25 -0.66 -1.77 -12.94
C LYS A 25 0.12 -0.57 -13.50
N LEU A 26 1.44 -0.67 -13.56
CA LEU A 26 2.33 0.39 -14.05
C LEU A 26 2.49 0.38 -15.59
N ASN A 27 2.13 -0.72 -16.26
CA ASN A 27 2.25 -0.86 -17.71
C ASN A 27 0.92 -0.53 -18.40
N PHE A 28 0.51 0.71 -18.37
CA PHE A 28 -0.67 1.19 -19.09
C PHE A 28 -0.30 1.68 -20.50
N ASP A 29 -1.25 1.65 -21.42
CA ASP A 29 -1.09 2.17 -22.79
C ASP A 29 -1.16 3.70 -22.76
N GLU A 30 -0.02 4.38 -22.90
CA GLU A 30 0.10 5.84 -22.91
C GLU A 30 -0.63 6.50 -24.09
N ASN A 31 -0.89 5.77 -25.18
CA ASN A 31 -1.68 6.29 -26.30
C ASN A 31 -3.17 6.33 -25.96
N LYS A 32 -3.62 5.42 -25.12
CA LYS A 32 -5.02 5.29 -24.71
C LYS A 32 -5.32 6.11 -23.44
N TYR A 33 -4.42 6.09 -22.46
CA TYR A 33 -4.63 6.68 -21.15
C TYR A 33 -3.67 7.83 -20.90
N LYS A 34 -4.19 9.00 -20.61
CA LYS A 34 -3.40 10.17 -20.22
C LYS A 34 -3.29 10.23 -18.68
N VAL A 35 -2.49 9.34 -18.14
CA VAL A 35 -2.24 9.30 -16.70
C VAL A 35 -1.29 10.43 -16.30
N ASP A 36 -1.68 11.24 -15.34
CA ASP A 36 -0.92 12.38 -14.85
C ASP A 36 -0.71 12.38 -13.33
N THR A 37 -1.46 11.55 -12.61
CA THR A 37 -1.47 11.57 -11.14
C THR A 37 -1.24 10.18 -10.55
N LEU A 38 -0.32 10.10 -9.59
CA LEU A 38 -0.12 8.94 -8.72
C LEU A 38 -0.80 9.19 -7.37
N VAL A 39 -1.72 8.34 -6.98
CA VAL A 39 -2.30 8.34 -5.63
C VAL A 39 -1.64 7.24 -4.81
N ILE A 40 -0.98 7.63 -3.74
CA ILE A 40 -0.44 6.69 -2.75
C ILE A 40 -1.51 6.44 -1.69
N ASN A 41 -1.96 5.21 -1.65
CA ASN A 41 -2.92 4.76 -0.64
C ASN A 41 -2.19 4.42 0.65
N ALA A 42 -2.27 5.33 1.62
CA ALA A 42 -1.78 5.19 2.98
C ALA A 42 -2.91 5.37 4.01
N ALA A 43 -4.15 5.11 3.59
CA ALA A 43 -5.33 5.24 4.43
C ALA A 43 -5.35 4.19 5.54
N GLU A 44 -5.08 2.90 5.20
CA GLU A 44 -5.07 1.78 6.14
C GLU A 44 -6.34 1.75 7.01
N CYS A 45 -7.50 1.70 6.32
CA CYS A 45 -8.81 1.81 6.97
C CYS A 45 -9.33 0.50 7.56
N GLU A 46 -8.65 -0.63 7.34
CA GLU A 46 -9.03 -1.91 7.94
C GLU A 46 -8.80 -1.88 9.44
N PRO A 47 -9.78 -2.29 10.26
CA PRO A 47 -9.65 -2.28 11.71
C PRO A 47 -8.43 -3.08 12.19
N TYR A 48 -7.74 -2.56 13.20
CA TYR A 48 -6.55 -3.16 13.86
C TYR A 48 -5.30 -3.31 13.00
N ILE A 49 -5.36 -3.12 11.68
CA ILE A 49 -4.19 -3.18 10.81
C ILE A 49 -3.35 -1.90 10.98
N THR A 50 -2.03 -2.08 11.16
CA THR A 50 -1.07 -0.98 11.37
C THR A 50 0.23 -1.15 10.59
N SER A 51 0.27 -2.07 9.62
CA SER A 51 1.47 -2.39 8.84
C SER A 51 1.92 -1.24 7.93
N ASP A 52 0.97 -0.53 7.29
CA ASP A 52 1.28 0.63 6.43
C ASP A 52 1.72 1.84 7.28
N TYR A 53 1.10 2.04 8.44
CA TYR A 53 1.55 3.07 9.39
C TYR A 53 3.00 2.84 9.83
N ARG A 54 3.35 1.61 10.19
CA ARG A 54 4.72 1.25 10.58
C ARG A 54 5.69 1.43 9.42
N GLU A 55 5.28 1.10 8.21
CA GLU A 55 6.09 1.33 7.01
C GLU A 55 6.42 2.81 6.81
N MET A 56 5.43 3.69 6.93
CA MET A 56 5.66 5.14 6.86
C MET A 56 6.58 5.65 7.96
N MET A 57 6.46 5.12 9.18
CA MET A 57 7.25 5.58 10.32
C MET A 57 8.70 5.07 10.31
N GLU A 58 8.92 3.84 9.86
CA GLU A 58 10.22 3.16 9.94
C GLU A 58 11.03 3.27 8.64
N ASN A 59 10.35 3.28 7.48
CA ASN A 59 10.97 3.23 6.17
C ASN A 59 10.60 4.43 5.28
N ALA A 60 10.36 5.60 5.89
CA ALA A 60 9.93 6.82 5.19
C ALA A 60 10.80 7.18 3.96
N ASP A 61 12.12 6.96 4.07
CA ASP A 61 13.06 7.27 2.98
C ASP A 61 12.92 6.31 1.80
N ASP A 62 12.61 5.04 2.05
CA ASP A 62 12.33 4.07 1.00
C ASP A 62 10.97 4.35 0.36
N VAL A 63 9.96 4.68 1.15
CA VAL A 63 8.65 5.11 0.66
C VAL A 63 8.79 6.30 -0.29
N MET A 64 9.48 7.35 0.12
CA MET A 64 9.68 8.54 -0.72
C MET A 64 10.53 8.24 -1.95
N CYS A 65 11.55 7.41 -1.83
CA CYS A 65 12.36 6.95 -2.95
C CYS A 65 11.51 6.24 -4.00
N GLY A 66 10.70 5.27 -3.59
CA GLY A 66 9.83 4.52 -4.49
C GLY A 66 8.75 5.38 -5.16
N ILE A 67 8.15 6.31 -4.41
CA ILE A 67 7.19 7.29 -4.94
C ILE A 67 7.82 8.12 -6.06
N LYS A 68 8.99 8.71 -5.80
CA LYS A 68 9.71 9.55 -6.78
C LYS A 68 10.12 8.73 -8.00
N LEU A 69 10.64 7.52 -7.82
CA LEU A 69 11.00 6.63 -8.92
C LEU A 69 9.81 6.33 -9.83
N VAL A 70 8.67 5.96 -9.27
CA VAL A 70 7.46 5.66 -10.06
C VAL A 70 6.95 6.90 -10.78
N ARG A 71 6.87 8.05 -10.10
CA ARG A 71 6.47 9.32 -10.70
C ARG A 71 7.36 9.68 -11.89
N ASP A 72 8.67 9.68 -11.68
CA ASP A 72 9.63 10.17 -12.67
C ASP A 72 9.73 9.25 -13.89
N MET A 73 9.73 7.94 -13.67
CA MET A 73 9.81 6.96 -14.75
C MET A 73 8.54 6.84 -15.58
N LEU A 74 7.39 7.19 -15.01
CA LEU A 74 6.12 7.24 -15.73
C LEU A 74 5.76 8.66 -16.21
N GLY A 75 6.61 9.67 -15.95
CA GLY A 75 6.39 11.05 -16.35
C GLY A 75 5.16 11.70 -15.72
N LEU A 76 4.78 11.27 -14.50
CA LEU A 76 3.59 11.75 -13.82
C LEU A 76 3.83 13.15 -13.24
N LYS A 77 2.81 14.01 -13.31
CA LYS A 77 2.92 15.41 -12.93
C LYS A 77 2.65 15.65 -11.45
N LYS A 78 1.85 14.78 -10.84
CA LYS A 78 1.39 14.97 -9.46
C LYS A 78 1.39 13.64 -8.70
N VAL A 79 1.74 13.73 -7.43
CA VAL A 79 1.57 12.65 -6.44
C VAL A 79 0.68 13.15 -5.32
N VAL A 80 -0.29 12.34 -4.91
CA VAL A 80 -1.10 12.61 -3.72
C VAL A 80 -0.97 11.44 -2.75
N ILE A 81 -0.41 11.67 -1.58
CA ILE A 81 -0.31 10.67 -0.52
C ILE A 81 -1.53 10.84 0.39
N GLY A 82 -2.49 9.91 0.31
CA GLY A 82 -3.71 9.94 1.12
C GLY A 82 -3.51 9.22 2.45
N ILE A 83 -3.53 9.96 3.56
CA ILE A 83 -3.34 9.44 4.93
C ILE A 83 -4.53 9.85 5.77
N GLU A 84 -5.08 8.92 6.57
CA GLU A 84 -6.17 9.21 7.49
C GLU A 84 -5.74 10.12 8.66
N ASP A 85 -6.67 10.97 9.13
CA ASP A 85 -6.47 11.95 10.20
C ASP A 85 -6.12 11.34 11.57
N ASN A 86 -6.39 10.04 11.75
CA ASN A 86 -6.00 9.28 12.93
C ASN A 86 -4.49 8.92 13.01
N LYS A 87 -3.69 9.34 12.02
CA LYS A 87 -2.25 9.05 11.91
C LYS A 87 -1.39 10.34 11.88
N PRO A 88 -1.50 11.25 12.89
CA PRO A 88 -0.87 12.58 12.84
C PRO A 88 0.66 12.53 12.72
N GLN A 89 1.32 11.52 13.30
CA GLN A 89 2.78 11.37 13.22
C GLN A 89 3.23 11.02 11.78
N ALA A 90 2.51 10.11 11.12
CA ALA A 90 2.80 9.75 9.73
C ALA A 90 2.54 10.94 8.79
N ILE A 91 1.45 11.68 9.00
CA ILE A 91 1.14 12.91 8.24
C ILE A 91 2.29 13.91 8.36
N LYS A 92 2.75 14.16 9.59
CA LYS A 92 3.86 15.09 9.84
C LYS A 92 5.12 14.62 9.14
N LEU A 93 5.52 13.37 9.33
CA LEU A 93 6.73 12.80 8.75
C LEU A 93 6.70 12.82 7.21
N MET A 94 5.58 12.42 6.59
CA MET A 94 5.45 12.42 5.14
C MET A 94 5.50 13.84 4.56
N ARG A 95 4.92 14.84 5.24
CA ARG A 95 5.04 16.26 4.88
C ARG A 95 6.48 16.75 4.96
N GLU A 96 7.20 16.42 6.04
CA GLU A 96 8.61 16.77 6.19
C GLU A 96 9.46 16.16 5.06
N LYS A 97 9.23 14.89 4.73
CA LYS A 97 9.96 14.17 3.68
C LYS A 97 9.63 14.63 2.25
N SER A 98 8.49 15.25 2.04
CA SER A 98 8.06 15.79 0.74
C SER A 98 8.21 17.30 0.61
N ALA A 99 8.71 18.00 1.63
CA ALA A 99 8.72 19.46 1.69
C ALA A 99 9.46 20.14 0.52
N ASP A 100 10.48 19.48 -0.02
CA ASP A 100 11.30 20.02 -1.12
C ASP A 100 10.75 19.66 -2.51
N ASP A 101 9.57 19.02 -2.60
CA ASP A 101 9.01 18.54 -3.87
C ASP A 101 7.54 18.96 -4.03
N GLU A 102 7.32 20.08 -4.70
CA GLU A 102 5.98 20.66 -4.92
C GLU A 102 5.02 19.75 -5.70
N SER A 103 5.52 18.72 -6.39
CA SER A 103 4.69 17.75 -7.09
C SER A 103 4.03 16.73 -6.16
N ILE A 104 4.45 16.66 -4.88
CA ILE A 104 3.98 15.69 -3.89
C ILE A 104 3.13 16.41 -2.83
N GLU A 105 1.85 16.09 -2.79
CA GLU A 105 0.89 16.58 -1.80
C GLU A 105 0.55 15.50 -0.78
N VAL A 106 0.62 15.81 0.51
CA VAL A 106 0.09 14.95 1.58
C VAL A 106 -1.33 15.39 1.91
N LYS A 107 -2.31 14.61 1.49
CA LYS A 107 -3.73 14.82 1.70
C LYS A 107 -4.21 14.12 2.96
N VAL A 108 -4.72 14.89 3.92
CA VAL A 108 -5.36 14.33 5.11
C VAL A 108 -6.77 13.89 4.74
N LEU A 109 -7.07 12.63 4.98
CA LEU A 109 -8.37 12.01 4.71
C LEU A 109 -9.10 11.76 6.03
N LYS A 110 -10.43 11.80 5.99
CA LYS A 110 -11.24 11.46 7.16
C LYS A 110 -11.11 9.98 7.47
N SER A 111 -10.88 9.63 8.72
CA SER A 111 -10.86 8.23 9.17
C SER A 111 -12.27 7.65 9.10
N CYS A 112 -12.50 6.79 8.13
CA CYS A 112 -13.76 6.08 7.92
C CYS A 112 -13.56 4.86 7.02
N TYR A 113 -14.33 3.81 7.23
CA TYR A 113 -14.34 2.65 6.36
C TYR A 113 -15.36 2.85 5.21
N PRO A 114 -15.03 2.56 3.96
CA PRO A 114 -13.78 2.00 3.40
C PRO A 114 -12.88 3.06 2.70
N GLN A 115 -12.26 3.95 3.44
CA GLN A 115 -11.45 5.06 2.91
C GLN A 115 -10.33 4.61 1.95
N GLY A 116 -9.74 3.44 2.22
CA GLY A 116 -8.69 2.84 1.39
C GLY A 116 -9.19 2.13 0.13
N ALA A 117 -10.50 2.01 -0.09
CA ALA A 117 -11.02 1.45 -1.33
C ALA A 117 -10.60 2.30 -2.54
N GLU A 118 -10.12 1.67 -3.61
CA GLU A 118 -9.44 2.36 -4.71
C GLU A 118 -10.23 3.54 -5.30
N LYS A 119 -11.52 3.36 -5.58
CA LYS A 119 -12.37 4.44 -6.12
C LYS A 119 -12.67 5.53 -5.09
N VAL A 120 -12.79 5.16 -3.82
CA VAL A 120 -13.04 6.10 -2.71
C VAL A 120 -11.83 6.99 -2.49
N ILE A 121 -10.63 6.41 -2.40
CA ILE A 121 -9.42 7.20 -2.18
C ILE A 121 -9.11 8.10 -3.37
N ILE A 122 -9.36 7.66 -4.62
CA ILE A 122 -9.22 8.52 -5.80
C ILE A 122 -10.10 9.76 -5.67
N PHE A 123 -11.38 9.57 -5.35
CA PHE A 123 -12.30 10.69 -5.19
C PHE A 123 -11.87 11.63 -4.07
N ASN A 124 -11.57 11.10 -2.89
CA ASN A 124 -11.21 11.92 -1.74
C ASN A 124 -9.84 12.60 -1.90
N ALA A 125 -8.89 11.98 -2.59
CA ALA A 125 -7.57 12.54 -2.84
C ALA A 125 -7.56 13.56 -3.99
N THR A 126 -8.34 13.32 -5.06
CA THR A 126 -8.22 14.07 -6.32
C THR A 126 -9.49 14.78 -6.78
N GLY A 127 -10.66 14.41 -6.24
CA GLY A 127 -11.98 14.84 -6.73
C GLY A 127 -12.43 14.12 -8.00
N ARG A 128 -11.62 13.23 -8.58
CA ARG A 128 -11.98 12.50 -9.82
C ARG A 128 -12.89 11.31 -9.49
N VAL A 129 -13.86 11.08 -10.35
CA VAL A 129 -14.86 10.01 -10.18
C VAL A 129 -14.58 8.88 -11.18
N VAL A 130 -14.31 7.69 -10.67
CA VAL A 130 -14.17 6.47 -11.47
C VAL A 130 -15.53 5.76 -11.53
N GLY A 131 -16.17 5.80 -12.69
CA GLY A 131 -17.49 5.20 -12.91
C GLY A 131 -17.51 3.67 -12.84
N GLU A 132 -18.69 3.09 -12.93
CA GLU A 132 -18.86 1.65 -13.03
C GLU A 132 -18.20 1.14 -14.33
N GLY A 133 -17.49 0.00 -14.25
CA GLY A 133 -16.75 -0.56 -15.39
C GLY A 133 -15.49 0.20 -15.82
N GLN A 134 -15.21 1.37 -15.23
CA GLN A 134 -14.00 2.15 -15.52
C GLN A 134 -12.82 1.74 -14.63
N LEU A 135 -11.62 1.91 -15.19
CA LEU A 135 -10.35 1.77 -14.46
C LEU A 135 -9.88 3.16 -13.97
N PRO A 136 -9.04 3.23 -12.93
CA PRO A 136 -8.39 4.48 -12.50
C PRO A 136 -7.68 5.23 -13.62
N SER A 137 -7.04 4.50 -14.54
CA SER A 137 -6.35 5.05 -15.72
C SER A 137 -7.29 5.79 -16.69
N ASP A 138 -8.58 5.44 -16.75
CA ASP A 138 -9.58 6.19 -17.55
C ASP A 138 -9.77 7.62 -17.01
N GLN A 139 -9.46 7.83 -15.72
CA GLN A 139 -9.51 9.13 -15.05
C GLN A 139 -8.11 9.75 -14.87
N GLY A 140 -7.10 9.23 -15.55
CA GLY A 140 -5.74 9.75 -15.49
C GLY A 140 -5.00 9.47 -14.17
N VAL A 141 -5.41 8.45 -13.42
CA VAL A 141 -4.87 8.15 -12.09
C VAL A 141 -4.33 6.72 -12.04
N ILE A 142 -3.21 6.55 -11.33
CA ILE A 142 -2.75 5.25 -10.84
C ILE A 142 -2.80 5.28 -9.31
N VAL A 143 -3.25 4.19 -8.70
CA VAL A 143 -3.23 4.03 -7.24
C VAL A 143 -2.22 2.98 -6.85
N MET A 144 -1.39 3.29 -5.86
CA MET A 144 -0.41 2.37 -5.30
C MET A 144 -0.47 2.40 -3.78
N ASN A 145 -0.42 1.24 -3.14
CA ASN A 145 -0.30 1.15 -1.69
C ASN A 145 1.08 1.66 -1.22
N VAL A 146 1.12 2.30 -0.05
CA VAL A 146 2.34 2.93 0.49
C VAL A 146 3.46 1.92 0.75
N THR A 147 3.17 0.73 1.26
CA THR A 147 4.16 -0.34 1.47
C THR A 147 4.70 -0.85 0.14
N THR A 148 3.87 -0.92 -0.90
CA THR A 148 4.33 -1.25 -2.25
C THR A 148 5.32 -0.22 -2.78
N ALA A 149 5.07 1.07 -2.55
CA ALA A 149 6.01 2.13 -2.91
C ALA A 149 7.33 2.01 -2.13
N GLY A 150 7.26 1.76 -0.81
CA GLY A 150 8.43 1.52 0.04
C GLY A 150 9.29 0.37 -0.47
N PHE A 151 8.66 -0.75 -0.83
CA PHE A 151 9.37 -1.88 -1.42
C PHE A 151 10.09 -1.54 -2.74
N ILE A 152 9.48 -0.77 -3.63
CA ILE A 152 10.13 -0.33 -4.88
C ILE A 152 11.37 0.51 -4.55
N GLY A 153 11.30 1.38 -3.55
CA GLY A 153 12.44 2.15 -3.07
C GLY A 153 13.55 1.28 -2.48
N GLU A 154 13.22 0.32 -1.61
CA GLU A 154 14.16 -0.66 -1.05
C GLU A 154 14.81 -1.49 -2.15
N TYR A 155 14.02 -2.01 -3.09
CA TYR A 155 14.52 -2.81 -4.21
C TYR A 155 15.49 -2.02 -5.10
N SER A 156 15.21 -0.75 -5.35
CA SER A 156 16.09 0.10 -6.17
C SER A 156 17.49 0.28 -5.57
N LYS A 157 17.62 0.19 -4.25
CA LYS A 157 18.87 0.32 -3.51
C LYS A 157 19.60 -1.01 -3.32
N THR A 158 18.83 -2.08 -3.08
CA THR A 158 19.37 -3.37 -2.64
C THR A 158 19.39 -4.44 -3.73
N GLY A 159 18.50 -4.35 -4.72
CA GLY A 159 18.26 -5.42 -5.69
C GLY A 159 17.62 -6.66 -5.09
N MET A 160 17.21 -6.63 -3.81
CA MET A 160 16.63 -7.78 -3.14
C MET A 160 15.16 -7.95 -3.57
N PRO A 161 14.76 -9.09 -4.16
CA PRO A 161 13.38 -9.33 -4.57
C PRO A 161 12.43 -9.41 -3.38
N LEU A 162 11.13 -9.41 -3.66
CA LEU A 162 10.09 -9.50 -2.63
C LEU A 162 10.07 -10.90 -2.02
N ILE A 163 10.78 -11.08 -0.93
CA ILE A 163 10.90 -12.34 -0.18
C ILE A 163 10.27 -12.27 1.20
N SER A 164 9.85 -11.10 1.65
CA SER A 164 9.24 -10.90 2.96
C SER A 164 8.17 -9.82 2.91
N LYS A 165 7.24 -9.88 3.86
CA LYS A 165 6.18 -8.91 4.01
C LYS A 165 5.99 -8.54 5.47
N ARG A 166 5.66 -7.27 5.74
CA ARG A 166 5.18 -6.82 7.06
C ARG A 166 3.70 -7.19 7.18
N ILE A 167 3.33 -7.74 8.31
CA ILE A 167 1.94 -8.06 8.67
C ILE A 167 1.65 -7.57 10.08
N THR A 168 0.38 -7.31 10.36
CA THR A 168 -0.12 -7.06 11.71
C THR A 168 -0.65 -8.36 12.30
N VAL A 169 -0.26 -8.68 13.53
CA VAL A 169 -0.79 -9.77 14.33
C VAL A 169 -1.52 -9.14 15.50
N ASP A 170 -2.84 -9.26 15.53
CA ASP A 170 -3.70 -8.63 16.53
C ASP A 170 -5.01 -9.42 16.67
N GLY A 171 -5.71 -9.25 17.76
CA GLY A 171 -7.00 -9.89 18.03
C GLY A 171 -7.17 -10.26 19.50
N ASP A 172 -8.37 -10.66 19.87
CA ASP A 172 -8.78 -10.96 21.24
C ASP A 172 -7.94 -12.06 21.91
N VAL A 173 -7.42 -12.97 21.09
CA VAL A 173 -6.64 -14.13 21.54
C VAL A 173 -5.12 -13.93 21.37
N VAL A 174 -4.71 -12.76 20.94
CA VAL A 174 -3.29 -12.42 20.76
C VAL A 174 -2.78 -11.74 22.02
N SER A 175 -1.94 -12.44 22.78
CA SER A 175 -1.38 -11.89 24.03
C SER A 175 -0.40 -10.74 23.78
N THR A 176 0.26 -10.72 22.62
CA THR A 176 1.26 -9.70 22.26
C THR A 176 1.00 -9.15 20.86
N PRO A 177 0.04 -8.20 20.71
CA PRO A 177 -0.21 -7.54 19.43
C PRO A 177 1.05 -6.87 18.88
N CYS A 178 1.36 -7.14 17.59
CA CYS A 178 2.60 -6.62 17.01
C CYS A 178 2.55 -6.56 15.48
N ASN A 179 3.52 -5.82 14.92
CA ASN A 179 3.84 -5.91 13.50
C ASN A 179 5.12 -6.72 13.33
N VAL A 180 5.09 -7.70 12.44
CA VAL A 180 6.24 -8.57 12.16
C VAL A 180 6.58 -8.57 10.67
N LYS A 181 7.86 -8.61 10.33
CA LYS A 181 8.33 -8.84 8.96
C LYS A 181 8.63 -10.32 8.83
N VAL A 182 7.83 -11.02 8.02
CA VAL A 182 7.93 -12.47 7.84
C VAL A 182 8.31 -12.83 6.41
N PRO A 183 9.07 -13.90 6.19
CA PRO A 183 9.29 -14.48 4.86
C PRO A 183 7.95 -14.87 4.21
N ILE A 184 7.86 -14.71 2.89
CA ILE A 184 6.71 -15.21 2.14
C ILE A 184 6.70 -16.75 2.20
N GLY A 185 5.53 -17.31 2.55
CA GLY A 185 5.37 -18.74 2.78
C GLY A 185 5.48 -19.17 4.25
N THR A 186 5.72 -18.22 5.19
CA THR A 186 5.59 -18.50 6.63
C THR A 186 4.17 -18.97 6.93
N SER A 187 4.03 -20.07 7.67
CA SER A 187 2.72 -20.61 8.01
C SER A 187 1.97 -19.70 8.97
N ALA A 188 0.64 -19.67 8.86
CA ALA A 188 -0.19 -18.97 9.83
C ALA A 188 0.03 -19.51 11.26
N GLU A 189 0.25 -20.81 11.40
CA GLU A 189 0.55 -21.45 12.69
C GLU A 189 1.79 -20.88 13.36
N ASP A 190 2.89 -20.67 12.60
CA ASP A 190 4.11 -20.10 13.15
C ASP A 190 3.92 -18.63 13.56
N ILE A 191 3.12 -17.88 12.79
CA ILE A 191 2.77 -16.49 13.11
C ILE A 191 1.94 -16.41 14.39
N LEU A 192 0.94 -17.29 14.53
CA LEU A 192 0.10 -17.36 15.72
C LEU A 192 0.90 -17.78 16.96
N LYS A 193 1.82 -18.74 16.83
CA LYS A 193 2.75 -19.10 17.90
C LYS A 193 3.62 -17.91 18.32
N PHE A 194 4.10 -17.13 17.36
CA PHE A 194 4.90 -15.94 17.63
C PHE A 194 4.12 -14.86 18.39
N GLY A 195 2.82 -14.70 18.07
CA GLY A 195 1.91 -13.78 18.75
C GLY A 195 1.40 -14.31 20.11
N ASP A 196 1.85 -15.48 20.54
CA ASP A 196 1.37 -16.16 21.74
C ASP A 196 -0.15 -16.28 21.77
N CYS A 197 -0.71 -16.80 20.67
CA CYS A 197 -2.14 -16.97 20.48
C CYS A 197 -2.62 -18.29 21.05
N ASP A 198 -3.79 -18.28 21.70
CA ASP A 198 -4.49 -19.48 22.10
C ASP A 198 -5.10 -20.19 20.86
N LYS A 199 -4.48 -21.33 20.49
CA LYS A 199 -4.83 -22.08 19.29
C LYS A 199 -6.25 -22.67 19.29
N GLU A 200 -6.80 -22.96 20.47
CA GLU A 200 -8.14 -23.57 20.56
C GLU A 200 -9.25 -22.58 20.20
N THR A 201 -8.96 -21.28 20.33
CA THR A 201 -9.96 -20.22 20.14
C THR A 201 -9.88 -19.58 18.75
N VAL A 202 -8.78 -19.73 18.00
CA VAL A 202 -8.59 -19.08 16.69
C VAL A 202 -9.32 -19.85 15.60
N SER A 203 -10.38 -19.26 15.07
CA SER A 203 -11.05 -19.72 13.85
C SER A 203 -10.52 -18.96 12.63
N TYR A 204 -10.70 -17.66 12.63
CA TYR A 204 -10.04 -16.67 11.77
C TYR A 204 -10.21 -15.29 12.42
N THR A 205 -9.29 -14.37 12.13
CA THR A 205 -9.25 -13.08 12.82
C THR A 205 -9.79 -11.95 11.98
N HIS A 206 -9.56 -11.95 10.69
CA HIS A 206 -10.05 -10.92 9.76
C HIS A 206 -10.15 -11.46 8.35
N LEU A 207 -11.33 -11.31 7.75
CA LEU A 207 -11.59 -11.62 6.35
C LEU A 207 -11.84 -10.31 5.60
N ARG A 208 -11.30 -10.21 4.39
CA ARG A 208 -11.65 -9.12 3.48
C ARG A 208 -13.05 -9.29 2.94
N ALA A 209 -13.60 -8.21 2.39
CA ALA A 209 -14.97 -8.15 1.88
C ALA A 209 -15.33 -9.21 0.82
N HIS A 210 -14.34 -9.89 0.22
CA HIS A 210 -14.55 -10.95 -0.77
C HIS A 210 -14.16 -12.34 -0.28
N GLU A 211 -13.68 -12.46 0.96
CA GLU A 211 -13.23 -13.72 1.53
C GLU A 211 -14.28 -14.19 2.52
N THR A 212 -14.80 -15.37 2.29
CA THR A 212 -15.72 -16.06 3.20
C THR A 212 -15.11 -17.40 3.60
N PRO A 213 -15.62 -18.05 4.68
CA PRO A 213 -15.14 -19.38 5.07
C PRO A 213 -15.18 -20.42 3.94
N GLU A 214 -16.06 -20.25 2.96
CA GLU A 214 -16.16 -21.11 1.78
C GLU A 214 -15.03 -20.90 0.76
N HIS A 215 -14.28 -19.80 0.87
CA HIS A 215 -13.14 -19.50 0.02
C HIS A 215 -11.79 -19.88 0.67
N LEU A 216 -11.81 -20.32 1.93
CA LEU A 216 -10.66 -20.78 2.70
C LEU A 216 -10.68 -22.30 2.84
#